data_da1cdcf345a99220d4011d28268aaa9e
#
_entry.id   da1cdcf345a99220d4011d28268aaa9e
#
_cell.length_a   1.000
_cell.length_b   1.000
_cell.length_c   1.000
_cell.angle_alpha   90.00
_cell.angle_beta   90.00
_cell.angle_gamma   90.00
#
_symmetry.space_group_name_H-M   'P 1'
#
loop_
_entity.id
_entity.type
_entity.pdbx_description
1 polymer ?
#
loop_
_entity_poly.entity_id
_entity_poly.type
_entity_poly.pdbx_seq_one_letter_code
_entity_poly.pdbx_strand_id
1 'polypeptide(L)'
;MLDANLADRKVVQYVMNRVGFHAKHRLGQNFLIRPDVVAAIAEAAELSDGTPVMEIWAGIGTLTQALAETGADLTAFELDQSLKRVLDHTLEHYKNIYIIYEDVLKADLKTILGERDWHCAANLPYYVTTPILLTLIQSGLPISLFVFMMQKEVADRILAARGAKDDGALTLAVQF
;
A
#
# COMPACT_ATOMS: atom_id res chain seq x y z
N MET A 1 -1.03 -17.48 -16.62
CA MET A 1 -1.70 -17.49 -15.29
C MET A 1 -2.42 -16.16 -15.11
N LEU A 2 -3.32 -15.86 -16.05
CA LEU A 2 -3.95 -14.53 -16.21
C LEU A 2 -4.92 -14.15 -15.08
N ASP A 3 -5.37 -15.11 -14.24
CA ASP A 3 -6.41 -14.89 -13.22
C ASP A 3 -6.03 -15.46 -11.83
N ALA A 4 -4.75 -15.56 -11.52
CA ALA A 4 -4.33 -16.10 -10.23
C ALA A 4 -4.44 -15.03 -9.13
N ASN A 5 -5.33 -15.23 -8.17
CA ASN A 5 -5.51 -14.33 -7.04
C ASN A 5 -4.28 -14.36 -6.11
N LEU A 6 -3.51 -13.28 -6.09
CA LEU A 6 -2.32 -13.13 -5.25
C LEU A 6 -2.64 -13.05 -3.75
N ALA A 7 -3.89 -12.98 -3.35
CA ALA A 7 -4.32 -13.14 -1.95
C ALA A 7 -4.50 -14.62 -1.55
N ASP A 8 -4.40 -15.58 -2.49
CA ASP A 8 -4.41 -17.01 -2.17
C ASP A 8 -3.01 -17.49 -1.77
N ARG A 9 -2.92 -18.10 -0.59
CA ARG A 9 -1.66 -18.63 -0.04
C ARG A 9 -0.95 -19.61 -0.96
N LYS A 10 -1.70 -20.45 -1.70
CA LYS A 10 -1.10 -21.45 -2.60
C LYS A 10 -0.50 -20.76 -3.83
N VAL A 11 -1.17 -19.74 -4.34
CA VAL A 11 -0.68 -18.91 -5.45
C VAL A 11 0.61 -18.20 -5.04
N VAL A 12 0.61 -17.54 -3.89
CA VAL A 12 1.79 -16.88 -3.34
C VAL A 12 2.96 -17.85 -3.22
N GLN A 13 2.74 -19.01 -2.62
CA GLN A 13 3.81 -20.02 -2.45
C GLN A 13 4.33 -20.54 -3.79
N TYR A 14 3.46 -20.74 -4.77
CA TYR A 14 3.86 -21.14 -6.11
C TYR A 14 4.72 -20.06 -6.79
N VAL A 15 4.30 -18.80 -6.75
CA VAL A 15 5.05 -17.67 -7.33
C VAL A 15 6.42 -17.55 -6.67
N MET A 16 6.49 -17.55 -5.33
CA MET A 16 7.72 -17.44 -4.56
C MET A 16 8.72 -18.54 -4.94
N ASN A 17 8.26 -19.79 -5.02
CA ASN A 17 9.09 -20.92 -5.43
C ASN A 17 9.59 -20.78 -6.88
N ARG A 18 8.71 -20.34 -7.80
CA ARG A 18 9.04 -20.19 -9.21
C ARG A 18 10.11 -19.13 -9.47
N VAL A 19 10.06 -18.01 -8.75
CA VAL A 19 11.03 -16.92 -8.90
C VAL A 19 12.24 -17.05 -7.95
N GLY A 20 12.27 -18.10 -7.11
CA GLY A 20 13.35 -18.34 -6.15
C GLY A 20 13.45 -17.27 -5.06
N PHE A 21 12.32 -16.67 -4.68
CA PHE A 21 12.29 -15.61 -3.67
C PHE A 21 11.97 -16.17 -2.27
N HIS A 22 12.71 -15.68 -1.27
CA HIS A 22 12.45 -15.96 0.14
C HIS A 22 12.21 -14.66 0.90
N ALA A 23 11.07 -14.58 1.59
CA ALA A 23 10.68 -13.40 2.36
C ALA A 23 11.72 -13.02 3.41
N LYS A 24 12.03 -11.74 3.51
CA LYS A 24 13.01 -11.20 4.46
C LYS A 24 12.30 -10.69 5.70
N HIS A 25 12.28 -11.44 6.79
CA HIS A 25 11.69 -11.04 8.06
C HIS A 25 12.18 -9.67 8.56
N ARG A 26 13.44 -9.31 8.26
CA ARG A 26 14.02 -8.01 8.65
C ARG A 26 13.32 -6.79 8.05
N LEU A 27 12.60 -6.95 6.93
CA LEU A 27 11.83 -5.88 6.29
C LEU A 27 10.34 -5.92 6.67
N GLY A 28 9.95 -6.73 7.67
CA GLY A 28 8.56 -6.84 8.10
C GLY A 28 7.63 -7.37 7.00
N GLN A 29 8.15 -8.13 6.03
CA GLN A 29 7.41 -8.66 4.89
C GLN A 29 6.38 -9.70 5.35
N ASN A 30 5.22 -9.22 5.76
CA ASN A 30 4.03 -10.02 6.01
C ASN A 30 3.08 -9.84 4.82
N PHE A 31 3.18 -10.75 3.85
CA PHE A 31 2.32 -10.66 2.67
C PHE A 31 0.86 -10.88 3.04
N LEU A 32 0.01 -10.03 2.51
CA LEU A 32 -1.43 -10.11 2.72
C LEU A 32 -1.99 -11.29 1.91
N ILE A 33 -2.46 -12.33 2.61
CA ILE A 33 -3.00 -13.58 2.03
C ILE A 33 -4.45 -13.82 2.48
N ARG A 34 -5.22 -12.75 2.56
CA ARG A 34 -6.63 -12.72 2.97
C ARG A 34 -7.43 -11.99 1.89
N PRO A 35 -8.08 -12.74 0.96
CA PRO A 35 -8.85 -12.15 -0.14
C PRO A 35 -9.94 -11.18 0.32
N ASP A 36 -10.61 -11.50 1.41
CA ASP A 36 -11.63 -10.65 2.03
C ASP A 36 -11.09 -9.29 2.52
N VAL A 37 -9.88 -9.29 3.09
CA VAL A 37 -9.23 -8.04 3.55
C VAL A 37 -8.75 -7.22 2.35
N VAL A 38 -8.16 -7.87 1.34
CA VAL A 38 -7.72 -7.19 0.11
C VAL A 38 -8.91 -6.53 -0.59
N ALA A 39 -10.03 -7.25 -0.72
CA ALA A 39 -11.25 -6.72 -1.31
C ALA A 39 -11.80 -5.51 -0.52
N ALA A 40 -11.80 -5.60 0.82
CA ALA A 40 -12.26 -4.51 1.68
C ALA A 40 -11.39 -3.24 1.54
N ILE A 41 -10.06 -3.39 1.38
CA ILE A 41 -9.16 -2.25 1.15
C ILE A 41 -9.43 -1.64 -0.23
N ALA A 42 -9.56 -2.46 -1.27
CA ALA A 42 -9.83 -1.99 -2.63
C ALA A 42 -11.20 -1.28 -2.74
N GLU A 43 -12.23 -1.80 -2.07
CA GLU A 43 -13.55 -1.17 -1.99
C GLU A 43 -13.49 0.17 -1.25
N ALA A 44 -12.83 0.20 -0.08
CA ALA A 44 -12.69 1.42 0.72
C ALA A 44 -11.85 2.51 0.00
N ALA A 45 -11.03 2.13 -0.97
CA ALA A 45 -10.23 3.07 -1.75
C ALA A 45 -11.07 3.85 -2.79
N GLU A 46 -12.34 3.52 -2.99
CA GLU A 46 -13.31 4.24 -3.83
C GLU A 46 -12.77 4.52 -5.25
N LEU A 47 -12.15 3.51 -5.86
CA LEU A 47 -11.49 3.64 -7.15
C LEU A 47 -12.45 3.37 -8.32
N SER A 48 -12.19 4.06 -9.43
CA SER A 48 -12.80 3.84 -10.72
C SER A 48 -11.77 3.93 -11.84
N ASP A 49 -12.16 3.65 -13.06
CA ASP A 49 -11.29 3.74 -14.23
C ASP A 49 -10.60 5.12 -14.33
N GLY A 50 -9.26 5.11 -14.42
CA GLY A 50 -8.43 6.31 -14.48
C GLY A 50 -8.26 7.10 -13.18
N THR A 51 -8.84 6.65 -12.03
CA THR A 51 -8.60 7.29 -10.73
C THR A 51 -7.11 7.16 -10.37
N PRO A 52 -6.39 8.26 -10.06
CA PRO A 52 -5.01 8.16 -9.62
C PRO A 52 -4.92 7.54 -8.24
N VAL A 53 -4.19 6.45 -8.09
CA VAL A 53 -3.98 5.83 -6.79
C VAL A 53 -2.51 5.55 -6.54
N MET A 54 -2.04 5.92 -5.35
CA MET A 54 -0.71 5.60 -4.86
C MET A 54 -0.79 4.44 -3.88
N GLU A 55 -0.04 3.38 -4.15
CA GLU A 55 0.16 2.29 -3.19
C GLU A 55 1.53 2.41 -2.54
N ILE A 56 1.58 2.21 -1.23
CA ILE A 56 2.84 2.18 -0.49
C ILE A 56 3.07 0.77 0.01
N TRP A 57 4.26 0.21 -0.34
CA TRP A 57 4.67 -1.15 0.02
C TRP A 57 3.96 -2.23 -0.79
N ALA A 58 4.20 -2.24 -2.11
CA ALA A 58 3.59 -3.20 -3.05
C ALA A 58 3.79 -4.68 -2.68
N GLY A 59 4.93 -5.00 -2.03
CA GLY A 59 5.26 -6.37 -1.64
C GLY A 59 5.35 -7.30 -2.84
N ILE A 60 4.54 -8.35 -2.87
CA ILE A 60 4.46 -9.28 -4.01
C ILE A 60 3.36 -8.90 -5.02
N GLY A 61 2.72 -7.73 -4.83
CA GLY A 61 1.68 -7.25 -5.72
C GLY A 61 0.24 -7.65 -5.34
N THR A 62 0.02 -8.16 -4.13
CA THR A 62 -1.32 -8.64 -3.74
C THR A 62 -2.37 -7.53 -3.72
N LEU A 63 -2.09 -6.42 -3.04
CA LEU A 63 -2.99 -5.27 -3.03
C LEU A 63 -2.91 -4.53 -4.36
N THR A 64 -1.72 -4.41 -4.96
CA THR A 64 -1.49 -3.83 -6.29
C THR A 64 -2.42 -4.44 -7.34
N GLN A 65 -2.54 -5.78 -7.36
CA GLN A 65 -3.46 -6.49 -8.26
C GLN A 65 -4.90 -6.01 -8.08
N ALA A 66 -5.40 -6.02 -6.86
CA ALA A 66 -6.79 -5.66 -6.56
C ALA A 66 -7.11 -4.20 -6.91
N LEU A 67 -6.17 -3.28 -6.65
CA LEU A 67 -6.31 -1.88 -7.02
C LEU A 67 -6.29 -1.70 -8.55
N ALA A 68 -5.40 -2.41 -9.25
CA ALA A 68 -5.30 -2.33 -10.71
C ALA A 68 -6.53 -2.89 -11.43
N GLU A 69 -7.18 -3.91 -10.86
CA GLU A 69 -8.41 -4.53 -11.39
C GLU A 69 -9.62 -3.57 -11.39
N THR A 70 -9.56 -2.47 -10.64
CA THR A 70 -10.58 -1.41 -10.70
C THR A 70 -10.48 -0.52 -11.94
N GLY A 71 -9.38 -0.61 -12.71
CA GLY A 71 -9.07 0.29 -13.82
C GLY A 71 -8.34 1.58 -13.41
N ALA A 72 -8.05 1.77 -12.13
CA ALA A 72 -7.36 2.95 -11.62
C ALA A 72 -5.93 3.09 -12.16
N ASP A 73 -5.42 4.32 -12.29
CA ASP A 73 -4.02 4.61 -12.64
C ASP A 73 -3.14 4.45 -11.41
N LEU A 74 -2.45 3.32 -11.31
CA LEU A 74 -1.73 2.94 -10.09
C LEU A 74 -0.24 3.28 -10.15
N THR A 75 0.25 4.04 -9.17
CA THR A 75 1.68 4.20 -8.88
C THR A 75 2.01 3.52 -7.56
N ALA A 76 2.79 2.45 -7.60
CA ALA A 76 3.16 1.66 -6.43
C ALA A 76 4.62 1.87 -6.03
N PHE A 77 4.87 2.10 -4.74
CA PHE A 77 6.21 2.19 -4.17
C PHE A 77 6.61 0.89 -3.50
N GLU A 78 7.83 0.42 -3.81
CA GLU A 78 8.42 -0.75 -3.16
C GLU A 78 9.89 -0.47 -2.79
N LEU A 79 10.24 -0.72 -1.53
CA LEU A 79 11.59 -0.49 -1.03
C LEU A 79 12.56 -1.63 -1.37
N ASP A 80 12.07 -2.88 -1.33
CA ASP A 80 12.91 -4.05 -1.59
C ASP A 80 13.03 -4.35 -3.08
N GLN A 81 14.10 -3.85 -3.70
CA GLN A 81 14.39 -4.12 -5.12
C GLN A 81 14.50 -5.61 -5.46
N SER A 82 14.71 -6.50 -4.47
CA SER A 82 14.72 -7.95 -4.71
C SER A 82 13.34 -8.50 -5.10
N LEU A 83 12.27 -7.76 -4.81
CA LEU A 83 10.91 -8.07 -5.24
C LEU A 83 10.62 -7.75 -6.71
N LYS A 84 11.54 -7.04 -7.39
CA LYS A 84 11.33 -6.66 -8.79
C LYS A 84 10.94 -7.84 -9.69
N ARG A 85 11.65 -8.95 -9.60
CA ARG A 85 11.33 -10.16 -10.40
C ARG A 85 9.97 -10.76 -10.07
N VAL A 86 9.55 -10.65 -8.80
CA VAL A 86 8.23 -11.12 -8.35
C VAL A 86 7.16 -10.23 -8.98
N LEU A 87 7.27 -8.91 -8.81
CA LEU A 87 6.33 -7.93 -9.33
C LEU A 87 6.25 -7.94 -10.85
N ASP A 88 7.40 -8.02 -11.54
CA ASP A 88 7.43 -8.16 -13.00
C ASP A 88 6.66 -9.41 -13.48
N HIS A 89 6.68 -10.50 -12.71
CA HIS A 89 5.98 -11.74 -13.04
C HIS A 89 4.50 -11.73 -12.63
N THR A 90 4.18 -11.19 -11.46
CA THR A 90 2.81 -11.19 -10.93
C THR A 90 1.91 -10.16 -11.61
N LEU A 91 2.49 -9.06 -12.08
CA LEU A 91 1.76 -7.90 -12.60
C LEU A 91 1.97 -7.66 -14.11
N GLU A 92 2.62 -8.58 -14.84
CA GLU A 92 3.00 -8.42 -16.26
C GLU A 92 1.84 -8.06 -17.20
N HIS A 93 0.62 -8.45 -16.84
CA HIS A 93 -0.58 -8.26 -17.67
C HIS A 93 -1.26 -6.90 -17.46
N TYR A 94 -0.97 -6.21 -16.36
CA TYR A 94 -1.57 -4.92 -16.04
C TYR A 94 -0.80 -3.79 -16.74
N LYS A 95 -1.52 -2.91 -17.44
CA LYS A 95 -0.94 -1.77 -18.17
C LYS A 95 -1.10 -0.45 -17.44
N ASN A 96 -1.91 -0.44 -16.41
CA ASN A 96 -2.26 0.71 -15.58
C ASN A 96 -1.43 0.76 -14.28
N ILE A 97 -0.29 0.06 -14.21
CA ILE A 97 0.59 0.02 -13.05
C ILE A 97 1.96 0.61 -13.39
N TYR A 98 2.43 1.53 -12.57
CA TYR A 98 3.80 2.01 -12.55
C TYR A 98 4.44 1.74 -11.19
N ILE A 99 5.58 1.03 -11.14
CA ILE A 99 6.26 0.67 -9.89
C ILE A 99 7.54 1.47 -9.74
N ILE A 100 7.67 2.16 -8.60
CA ILE A 100 8.84 2.93 -8.19
C ILE A 100 9.57 2.18 -7.08
N TYR A 101 10.81 1.78 -7.35
CA TYR A 101 11.65 1.05 -6.38
C TYR A 101 12.46 2.03 -5.53
N GLU A 102 11.77 2.73 -4.63
CA GLU A 102 12.33 3.75 -3.77
C GLU A 102 11.62 3.83 -2.42
N ASP A 103 12.31 4.35 -1.41
CA ASP A 103 11.71 4.70 -0.12
C ASP A 103 10.75 5.89 -0.31
N VAL A 104 9.47 5.66 -0.09
CA VAL A 104 8.43 6.70 -0.23
C VAL A 104 8.72 7.95 0.63
N LEU A 105 9.40 7.80 1.77
CA LEU A 105 9.80 8.91 2.64
C LEU A 105 10.94 9.76 2.06
N LYS A 106 11.61 9.29 0.99
CA LYS A 106 12.73 9.97 0.32
C LYS A 106 12.39 10.42 -1.09
N ALA A 107 11.34 9.84 -1.67
CA ALA A 107 10.89 10.15 -3.02
C ALA A 107 10.39 11.61 -3.12
N ASP A 108 10.63 12.23 -4.28
CA ASP A 108 10.04 13.53 -4.58
C ASP A 108 8.56 13.37 -4.98
N LEU A 109 7.73 13.14 -3.97
CA LEU A 109 6.30 12.90 -4.15
C LEU A 109 5.59 14.07 -4.84
N LYS A 110 6.05 15.33 -4.65
CA LYS A 110 5.45 16.49 -5.31
C LYS A 110 5.61 16.41 -6.81
N THR A 111 6.78 16.06 -7.28
CA THR A 111 7.05 15.90 -8.72
C THR A 111 6.33 14.65 -9.27
N ILE A 112 6.29 13.56 -8.52
CA ILE A 112 5.68 12.28 -8.96
C ILE A 112 4.16 12.42 -9.08
N LEU A 113 3.49 12.97 -8.06
CA LEU A 113 2.03 13.07 -8.00
C LEU A 113 1.49 14.26 -8.80
N GLY A 114 2.28 15.35 -8.92
CA GLY A 114 1.82 16.57 -9.57
C GLY A 114 0.62 17.19 -8.87
N GLU A 115 -0.35 17.69 -9.65
CA GLU A 115 -1.53 18.39 -9.15
C GLU A 115 -2.83 17.56 -9.24
N ARG A 116 -2.73 16.29 -9.68
CA ARG A 116 -3.91 15.40 -9.72
C ARG A 116 -4.37 15.09 -8.31
N ASP A 117 -5.66 14.86 -8.13
CA ASP A 117 -6.22 14.37 -6.87
C ASP A 117 -5.99 12.86 -6.75
N TRP A 118 -5.26 12.43 -5.71
CA TRP A 118 -4.83 11.06 -5.50
C TRP A 118 -5.58 10.39 -4.37
N HIS A 119 -5.83 9.10 -4.52
CA HIS A 119 -6.10 8.21 -3.40
C HIS A 119 -4.80 7.51 -2.98
N CYS A 120 -4.71 7.11 -1.71
CA CYS A 120 -3.54 6.39 -1.21
C CYS A 120 -3.98 5.15 -0.46
N ALA A 121 -3.50 3.99 -0.89
CA ALA A 121 -3.77 2.71 -0.25
C ALA A 121 -2.47 2.05 0.23
N ALA A 122 -2.48 1.40 1.38
CA ALA A 122 -1.29 0.70 1.87
C ALA A 122 -1.59 -0.41 2.87
N ASN A 123 -0.79 -1.47 2.78
CA ASN A 123 -0.64 -2.48 3.81
C ASN A 123 0.75 -2.33 4.44
N LEU A 124 0.88 -1.47 5.45
CA LEU A 124 2.16 -1.03 5.98
C LEU A 124 2.77 -1.99 7.00
N PRO A 125 4.11 -2.22 6.95
CA PRO A 125 4.82 -2.83 8.05
C PRO A 125 4.70 -1.99 9.34
N TYR A 126 4.59 -2.65 10.48
CA TYR A 126 4.27 -2.04 11.76
C TYR A 126 5.21 -0.90 12.19
N TYR A 127 6.51 -1.03 11.87
CA TYR A 127 7.53 -0.08 12.31
C TYR A 127 7.58 1.23 11.53
N VAL A 128 6.93 1.30 10.35
CA VAL A 128 6.93 2.50 9.48
C VAL A 128 5.58 3.20 9.37
N THR A 129 4.51 2.62 9.91
CA THR A 129 3.15 3.14 9.77
C THR A 129 3.04 4.59 10.23
N THR A 130 3.45 4.89 11.46
CA THR A 130 3.37 6.25 12.02
C THR A 130 4.20 7.27 11.24
N PRO A 131 5.50 7.05 10.94
CA PRO A 131 6.28 7.98 10.13
C PRO A 131 5.69 8.27 8.76
N ILE A 132 5.22 7.24 8.05
CA ILE A 132 4.62 7.41 6.71
C ILE A 132 3.34 8.23 6.81
N LEU A 133 2.44 7.87 7.72
CA LEU A 133 1.17 8.56 7.90
C LEU A 133 1.37 10.05 8.20
N LEU A 134 2.24 10.38 9.17
CA LEU A 134 2.53 11.77 9.52
C LEU A 134 3.15 12.55 8.36
N THR A 135 4.11 11.95 7.65
CA THR A 135 4.75 12.59 6.50
C THR A 135 3.74 12.91 5.41
N LEU A 136 2.86 11.98 5.07
CA LEU A 136 1.87 12.19 4.00
C LEU A 136 0.81 13.24 4.39
N ILE A 137 0.28 13.19 5.61
CA ILE A 137 -0.74 14.15 6.06
C ILE A 137 -0.14 15.56 6.13
N GLN A 138 1.09 15.71 6.60
CA GLN A 138 1.75 17.02 6.76
C GLN A 138 2.37 17.54 5.45
N SER A 139 2.43 16.74 4.41
CA SER A 139 3.11 17.07 3.16
C SER A 139 2.41 18.13 2.32
N GLY A 140 1.09 18.31 2.51
CA GLY A 140 0.25 19.12 1.63
C GLY A 140 0.13 18.56 0.22
N LEU A 141 0.38 17.25 0.04
CA LEU A 141 0.17 16.57 -1.23
C LEU A 141 -1.33 16.50 -1.57
N PRO A 142 -1.70 16.47 -2.85
CA PRO A 142 -3.10 16.39 -3.28
C PRO A 142 -3.63 14.96 -3.13
N ILE A 143 -3.76 14.49 -1.89
CA ILE A 143 -4.30 13.17 -1.55
C ILE A 143 -5.59 13.36 -0.78
N SER A 144 -6.72 13.01 -1.37
CA SER A 144 -8.06 13.19 -0.82
C SER A 144 -8.54 12.02 0.04
N LEU A 145 -8.00 10.83 -0.19
CA LEU A 145 -8.41 9.61 0.53
C LEU A 145 -7.21 8.75 0.91
N PHE A 146 -7.16 8.34 2.18
CA PHE A 146 -6.17 7.40 2.70
C PHE A 146 -6.85 6.13 3.20
N VAL A 147 -6.43 4.98 2.70
CA VAL A 147 -6.91 3.65 3.12
C VAL A 147 -5.73 2.80 3.56
N PHE A 148 -5.53 2.69 4.85
CA PHE A 148 -4.37 2.01 5.41
C PHE A 148 -4.77 0.81 6.27
N MET A 149 -4.20 -0.35 5.96
CA MET A 149 -4.21 -1.47 6.89
C MET A 149 -3.05 -1.31 7.87
N MET A 150 -3.37 -1.30 9.16
CA MET A 150 -2.40 -1.11 10.24
C MET A 150 -2.76 -1.93 11.48
N GLN A 151 -1.88 -1.95 12.47
CA GLN A 151 -2.20 -2.57 13.77
C GLN A 151 -3.36 -1.83 14.44
N LYS A 152 -4.20 -2.63 15.14
CA LYS A 152 -5.35 -2.10 15.87
C LYS A 152 -4.96 -1.02 16.87
N GLU A 153 -3.86 -1.20 17.58
CA GLU A 153 -3.35 -0.25 18.56
C GLU A 153 -2.99 1.12 17.95
N VAL A 154 -2.50 1.12 16.71
CA VAL A 154 -2.21 2.37 15.97
C VAL A 154 -3.51 3.02 15.53
N ALA A 155 -4.46 2.24 15.01
CA ALA A 155 -5.77 2.74 14.62
C ALA A 155 -6.55 3.30 15.82
N ASP A 156 -6.56 2.60 16.96
CA ASP A 156 -7.19 3.06 18.20
C ASP A 156 -6.64 4.42 18.66
N ARG A 157 -5.31 4.62 18.54
CA ARG A 157 -4.68 5.92 18.85
C ARG A 157 -5.08 7.03 17.89
N ILE A 158 -5.23 6.73 16.59
CA ILE A 158 -5.68 7.71 15.60
C ILE A 158 -7.13 8.12 15.88
N LEU A 159 -7.96 7.15 16.26
CA LEU A 159 -9.39 7.34 16.50
C LEU A 159 -9.71 7.79 17.93
N ALA A 160 -8.71 7.89 18.81
CA ALA A 160 -8.93 8.26 20.21
C ALA A 160 -9.63 9.62 20.32
N ALA A 161 -10.61 9.70 21.22
CA ALA A 161 -11.21 10.98 21.55
C ALA A 161 -10.22 11.86 22.30
N ARG A 162 -10.28 13.18 22.10
CA ARG A 162 -9.43 14.14 22.80
C ARG A 162 -9.55 13.99 24.32
N GLY A 163 -8.40 13.82 24.99
CA GLY A 163 -8.33 13.60 26.42
C GLY A 163 -8.55 12.14 26.85
N ALA A 164 -8.71 11.20 25.92
CA ALA A 164 -8.74 9.77 26.23
C ALA A 164 -7.34 9.26 26.59
N LYS A 165 -7.26 8.07 27.21
CA LYS A 165 -5.99 7.44 27.61
C LYS A 165 -5.00 7.28 26.44
N ASP A 166 -5.52 7.03 25.23
CA ASP A 166 -4.74 6.78 24.02
C ASP A 166 -4.58 8.03 23.14
N ASP A 167 -5.08 9.21 23.61
CA ASP A 167 -4.86 10.50 22.95
C ASP A 167 -3.37 10.88 22.97
N GLY A 168 -2.88 11.39 21.85
CA GLY A 168 -1.47 11.76 21.74
C GLY A 168 -1.15 12.52 20.45
N ALA A 169 0.15 12.72 20.19
CA ALA A 169 0.62 13.47 19.04
C ALA A 169 0.08 12.96 17.70
N LEU A 170 -0.10 11.63 17.56
CA LEU A 170 -0.64 11.04 16.34
C LEU A 170 -2.13 11.38 16.14
N THR A 171 -2.92 11.34 17.21
CA THR A 171 -4.33 11.77 17.22
C THR A 171 -4.47 13.21 16.75
N LEU A 172 -3.67 14.11 17.32
CA LEU A 172 -3.68 15.54 16.95
C LEU A 172 -3.28 15.76 15.49
N ALA A 173 -2.25 15.07 15.01
CA ALA A 173 -1.75 15.25 13.64
C ALA A 173 -2.73 14.78 12.56
N VAL A 174 -3.63 13.85 12.89
CA VAL A 174 -4.60 13.29 11.92
C VAL A 174 -5.95 14.01 11.98
N GLN A 175 -6.34 14.52 13.15
CA GLN A 175 -7.67 15.14 13.34
C GLN A 175 -7.68 16.66 13.16
N PHE A 176 -6.51 17.31 13.11
CA PHE A 176 -6.33 18.76 13.01
C PHE A 176 -5.25 19.17 12.02
#